data_6347ce563fbbc14e29910481cbca6934
#
_entry.id   6347ce563fbbc14e29910481cbca6934
#
_cell.length_a   1.000
_cell.length_b   1.000
_cell.length_c   1.000
_cell.angle_alpha   90.00
_cell.angle_beta   90.00
_cell.angle_gamma   90.00
#
_symmetry.space_group_name_H-M   'P 1'
#
loop_
_entity.id
_entity.type
_entity.pdbx_description
1 polymer ?
#
loop_
_entity_poly.entity_id
_entity_poly.type
_entity_poly.pdbx_seq_one_letter_code
_entity_poly.pdbx_strand_id
1 'polypeptide(L)'
;MKRSLFVILGLLALVMVFAMQPARKRAPRKKVEDKRIYLVHADNLHYNQFQNGDAQVLHGHVHFRHVGANLYCDSAHFYEQSNSFEAFGHVKMVQGDTLSLLSDYAYYDGNDQLAQARYNVVLKHRKSTLYTDSLDYDRMYNFGNFFEGGKLVDGKSTLTSDWGEYHTDTKMAMFYYDVRLKDQKMFLTTDSLYYDTRTSTAHIVGPSNITSGKSHIYSEDGYYNTKTGYSELFGRSVVKDQGKTLVGDSVYHNASDGTNYAYRNVILTDSVNQNMITGDYCEYNDSTGYAMATQRAVVIDFSQKDSLYMHADTFKIFTFNNKTDSVYRMIHAYNKVRAYRVDVQAVCDSMVYCSLDSCMTMYHDPIVWNEGQQLFGEEIKVYMNDSTIDWAHVIGQAFSAEQMSDSTHFNQVSSKEMKAFFDHGQIRESQAIDNVLIVYYPIDDADSTLIGLNYTETPLLKMFLENRKMKRIWMQRPKGTLYPMTQIPPDKLFLPQYAWFDYIRPVDKDDIFNWRPKKEGTELKEEKRREAPKNNVKK
;
A
#
# COMPACT_ATOMS: atom_id res chain seq x y z
N MET A 1 -42.84 44.09 52.94
CA MET A 1 -41.48 44.60 53.29
C MET A 1 -40.31 43.67 53.02
N LYS A 2 -40.46 42.39 52.61
CA LYS A 2 -39.34 41.50 52.34
C LYS A 2 -38.87 41.44 50.84
N ARG A 3 -39.60 42.03 49.90
CA ARG A 3 -39.20 42.06 48.45
C ARG A 3 -38.40 43.31 48.06
N SER A 4 -38.49 44.40 48.79
CA SER A 4 -37.71 45.64 48.52
C SER A 4 -36.29 45.58 49.07
N LEU A 5 -36.00 44.72 50.05
CA LEU A 5 -34.67 44.58 50.61
C LEU A 5 -33.70 43.81 49.68
N PHE A 6 -34.24 42.86 48.92
CA PHE A 6 -33.43 42.09 47.95
C PHE A 6 -33.04 42.91 46.70
N VAL A 7 -33.86 43.87 46.29
CA VAL A 7 -33.54 44.72 45.13
C VAL A 7 -32.48 45.75 45.50
N ILE A 8 -32.46 46.26 46.72
CA ILE A 8 -31.44 47.22 47.20
C ILE A 8 -30.11 46.52 47.42
N LEU A 9 -30.07 45.27 47.94
CA LEU A 9 -28.85 44.48 48.06
C LEU A 9 -28.29 44.07 46.68
N GLY A 10 -29.13 43.76 45.69
CA GLY A 10 -28.72 43.47 44.30
C GLY A 10 -28.11 44.68 43.61
N LEU A 11 -28.65 45.88 43.80
CA LEU A 11 -28.10 47.12 43.25
C LEU A 11 -26.77 47.53 43.90
N LEU A 12 -26.59 47.33 45.22
CA LEU A 12 -25.31 47.57 45.92
C LEU A 12 -24.21 46.57 45.49
N ALA A 13 -24.58 45.31 45.23
CA ALA A 13 -23.61 44.33 44.69
C ALA A 13 -23.20 44.67 43.22
N LEU A 14 -24.11 45.21 42.42
CA LEU A 14 -23.80 45.63 41.03
C LEU A 14 -22.85 46.85 41.01
N VAL A 15 -23.00 47.79 41.96
CA VAL A 15 -22.12 48.96 42.04
C VAL A 15 -20.72 48.58 42.54
N MET A 16 -20.59 47.57 43.43
CA MET A 16 -19.27 47.09 43.88
C MET A 16 -18.52 46.31 42.80
N VAL A 17 -19.21 45.64 41.87
CA VAL A 17 -18.55 44.92 40.72
C VAL A 17 -17.98 45.94 39.74
N PHE A 18 -18.56 47.14 39.56
CA PHE A 18 -18.00 48.18 38.71
C PHE A 18 -16.81 48.96 39.36
N ALA A 19 -16.65 48.89 40.66
CA ALA A 19 -15.53 49.56 41.36
C ALA A 19 -14.26 48.73 41.46
N MET A 20 -14.29 47.41 41.08
CA MET A 20 -13.15 46.51 41.09
C MET A 20 -12.65 46.19 39.66
N GLN A 21 -12.70 47.12 38.71
CA GLN A 21 -11.95 46.94 37.49
C GLN A 21 -10.46 47.16 37.79
N PRO A 22 -9.58 46.16 37.61
CA PRO A 22 -8.15 46.39 37.77
C PRO A 22 -7.75 47.46 36.79
N ALA A 23 -7.02 48.47 37.26
CA ALA A 23 -6.48 49.52 36.40
C ALA A 23 -5.83 48.90 35.19
N ARG A 24 -6.39 49.12 34.00
CA ARG A 24 -5.79 48.71 32.76
C ARG A 24 -4.39 49.25 32.74
N LYS A 25 -3.38 48.40 32.98
CA LYS A 25 -1.98 48.74 32.69
C LYS A 25 -1.99 49.21 31.23
N ARG A 26 -1.71 50.49 31.01
CA ARG A 26 -1.49 51.03 29.66
C ARG A 26 -0.46 50.09 29.02
N ALA A 27 -0.88 49.41 27.95
CA ALA A 27 0.05 48.67 27.12
C ALA A 27 1.24 49.60 26.84
N PRO A 28 2.48 49.13 26.96
CA PRO A 28 3.62 49.95 26.62
C PRO A 28 3.37 50.48 25.19
N ARG A 29 3.41 51.82 25.04
CA ARG A 29 3.39 52.40 23.70
C ARG A 29 4.49 51.69 22.91
N LYS A 30 4.14 50.96 21.84
CA LYS A 30 5.13 50.52 20.88
C LYS A 30 5.91 51.76 20.51
N LYS A 31 7.22 51.79 20.87
CA LYS A 31 8.13 52.78 20.32
C LYS A 31 7.91 52.73 18.80
N VAL A 32 7.55 53.84 18.18
CA VAL A 32 7.58 53.97 16.73
C VAL A 32 9.06 53.76 16.40
N GLU A 33 9.40 52.60 15.87
CA GLU A 33 10.77 52.37 15.40
C GLU A 33 11.06 53.37 14.30
N ASP A 34 12.13 54.11 14.51
CA ASP A 34 12.60 55.06 13.51
C ASP A 34 13.00 54.29 12.25
N LYS A 35 12.34 54.58 11.14
CA LYS A 35 12.52 53.86 9.87
C LYS A 35 13.77 54.33 9.10
N ARG A 36 14.65 55.13 9.70
CA ARG A 36 15.90 55.55 9.06
C ARG A 36 17.01 54.52 9.26
N ILE A 37 17.84 54.41 8.24
CA ILE A 37 19.09 53.68 8.31
C ILE A 37 20.10 54.57 9.09
N TYR A 38 20.72 54.00 10.12
CA TYR A 38 21.74 54.66 10.89
C TYR A 38 23.13 54.12 10.56
N LEU A 39 24.01 55.01 10.09
CA LEU A 39 25.45 54.74 10.04
C LEU A 39 25.98 54.71 11.48
N VAL A 40 26.48 53.54 11.91
CA VAL A 40 27.04 53.34 13.25
C VAL A 40 28.54 53.53 13.25
N HIS A 41 29.22 53.06 12.17
CA HIS A 41 30.66 53.17 12.04
C HIS A 41 31.11 53.14 10.57
N ALA A 42 32.16 53.87 10.23
CA ALA A 42 33.02 53.72 9.08
C ALA A 42 34.38 54.33 9.40
N ASP A 43 35.47 53.76 8.91
CA ASP A 43 36.80 54.32 9.11
C ASP A 43 36.99 55.64 8.40
N ASN A 44 36.45 55.77 7.17
CA ASN A 44 36.51 56.94 6.31
C ASN A 44 35.15 57.22 5.66
N LEU A 45 34.80 58.50 5.61
CA LEU A 45 33.63 58.99 4.86
C LEU A 45 34.11 60.07 3.87
N HIS A 46 33.74 59.93 2.61
CA HIS A 46 34.00 60.89 1.56
C HIS A 46 32.69 61.28 0.87
N TYR A 47 32.45 62.55 0.72
CA TYR A 47 31.31 63.09 -0.01
C TYR A 47 31.77 64.09 -1.08
N ASN A 48 31.40 63.81 -2.32
CA ASN A 48 31.68 64.71 -3.42
C ASN A 48 30.51 64.70 -4.42
N GLN A 49 29.68 65.73 -4.36
CA GLN A 49 28.45 65.84 -5.14
C GLN A 49 28.72 65.83 -6.67
N PHE A 50 29.88 66.29 -7.11
CA PHE A 50 30.22 66.32 -8.52
C PHE A 50 30.73 64.99 -9.08
N GLN A 51 31.24 64.11 -8.24
CA GLN A 51 31.79 62.84 -8.65
C GLN A 51 30.83 61.68 -8.34
N ASN A 52 30.12 61.71 -7.20
CA ASN A 52 29.36 60.59 -6.66
C ASN A 52 27.86 60.91 -6.56
N GLY A 53 27.37 62.06 -7.11
CA GLY A 53 25.98 62.48 -6.95
C GLY A 53 25.63 62.67 -5.47
N ASP A 54 24.49 62.09 -5.02
CA ASP A 54 24.04 62.20 -3.64
C ASP A 54 24.61 61.10 -2.69
N ALA A 55 25.53 60.26 -3.18
CA ALA A 55 26.10 59.16 -2.41
C ALA A 55 27.20 59.63 -1.45
N GLN A 56 27.10 59.26 -0.18
CA GLN A 56 28.20 59.28 0.77
C GLN A 56 29.00 57.98 0.60
N VAL A 57 30.26 58.10 0.20
CA VAL A 57 31.17 56.96 -0.01
C VAL A 57 31.86 56.62 1.31
N LEU A 58 31.65 55.41 1.80
CA LEU A 58 32.15 54.88 3.07
C LEU A 58 33.19 53.80 2.81
N HIS A 59 34.28 53.83 3.58
CA HIS A 59 35.33 52.79 3.49
C HIS A 59 35.79 52.36 4.88
N GLY A 60 36.06 51.07 5.01
CA GLY A 60 36.62 50.41 6.18
C GLY A 60 35.60 50.17 7.29
N HIS A 61 35.41 48.91 7.67
CA HIS A 61 34.57 48.44 8.74
C HIS A 61 33.19 49.11 8.83
N VAL A 62 32.55 49.27 7.69
CA VAL A 62 31.24 49.94 7.58
C VAL A 62 30.18 49.15 8.33
N HIS A 63 29.46 49.84 9.22
CA HIS A 63 28.37 49.26 10.00
C HIS A 63 27.11 50.12 9.97
N PHE A 64 26.04 49.56 9.45
CA PHE A 64 24.70 50.15 9.48
C PHE A 64 23.79 49.43 10.44
N ARG A 65 22.83 50.14 11.01
CA ARG A 65 21.73 49.57 11.82
C ARG A 65 20.40 50.09 11.32
N HIS A 66 19.45 49.20 11.14
CA HIS A 66 18.09 49.50 10.72
C HIS A 66 17.08 48.51 11.27
N VAL A 67 16.05 48.99 11.99
CA VAL A 67 14.91 48.19 12.50
C VAL A 67 15.33 46.79 13.03
N GLY A 68 16.23 46.78 14.05
CA GLY A 68 16.70 45.57 14.68
C GLY A 68 17.67 44.69 13.90
N ALA A 69 18.06 45.06 12.68
CA ALA A 69 19.12 44.41 11.91
C ALA A 69 20.41 45.25 11.92
N ASN A 70 21.55 44.55 11.86
CA ASN A 70 22.86 45.10 11.66
C ASN A 70 23.43 44.63 10.34
N LEU A 71 24.05 45.53 9.58
CA LEU A 71 24.73 45.22 8.34
C LEU A 71 26.17 45.71 8.39
N TYR A 72 27.09 44.86 7.98
CA TYR A 72 28.55 45.09 7.94
C TYR A 72 29.05 44.89 6.50
N CYS A 73 30.04 45.69 6.06
CA CYS A 73 30.71 45.53 4.78
C CYS A 73 32.06 46.23 4.76
N ASP A 74 32.86 46.02 3.72
CA ASP A 74 34.15 46.67 3.57
C ASP A 74 34.02 48.12 3.11
N SER A 75 33.08 48.40 2.19
CA SER A 75 32.76 49.72 1.71
C SER A 75 31.29 49.86 1.30
N ALA A 76 30.78 51.09 1.27
CA ALA A 76 29.40 51.32 0.90
C ALA A 76 29.20 52.70 0.24
N HIS A 77 28.17 52.78 -0.62
CA HIS A 77 27.57 54.03 -1.05
C HIS A 77 26.25 54.24 -0.29
N PHE A 78 26.19 55.23 0.56
CA PHE A 78 25.02 55.58 1.36
C PHE A 78 24.27 56.75 0.79
N TYR A 79 22.98 56.55 0.52
CA TYR A 79 22.05 57.52 -0.05
C TYR A 79 21.05 57.95 1.02
N GLU A 80 21.38 58.98 1.79
CA GLU A 80 20.60 59.42 2.94
C GLU A 80 19.17 59.87 2.57
N GLN A 81 19.02 60.53 1.41
CA GLN A 81 17.71 61.04 0.96
C GLN A 81 16.74 59.92 0.60
N SER A 82 17.18 58.90 -0.11
CA SER A 82 16.40 57.72 -0.46
C SER A 82 16.34 56.67 0.65
N ASN A 83 17.08 56.89 1.77
CA ASN A 83 17.18 55.93 2.87
C ASN A 83 17.64 54.55 2.42
N SER A 84 18.67 54.50 1.54
CA SER A 84 19.17 53.25 0.92
C SER A 84 20.70 53.24 0.89
N PHE A 85 21.29 52.09 0.67
CA PHE A 85 22.73 51.95 0.44
C PHE A 85 23.07 50.76 -0.44
N GLU A 86 24.21 50.85 -1.10
CA GLU A 86 24.91 49.77 -1.78
C GLU A 86 26.11 49.35 -0.92
N ALA A 87 26.26 48.09 -0.64
CA ALA A 87 27.33 47.51 0.18
C ALA A 87 28.23 46.61 -0.68
N PHE A 88 29.53 46.72 -0.51
CA PHE A 88 30.53 46.02 -1.29
C PHE A 88 31.54 45.32 -0.37
N GLY A 89 31.87 44.08 -0.69
CA GLY A 89 32.88 43.28 -0.01
C GLY A 89 32.43 42.78 1.37
N HIS A 90 32.51 41.47 1.60
CA HIS A 90 32.19 40.79 2.84
C HIS A 90 30.90 41.28 3.50
N VAL A 91 29.86 41.50 2.69
CA VAL A 91 28.57 41.98 3.19
C VAL A 91 27.98 40.95 4.13
N LYS A 92 27.59 41.38 5.34
CA LYS A 92 26.96 40.53 6.34
C LYS A 92 25.79 41.27 7.00
N MET A 93 24.57 40.79 6.78
CA MET A 93 23.38 41.24 7.52
C MET A 93 23.02 40.22 8.62
N VAL A 94 22.72 40.72 9.80
CA VAL A 94 22.29 39.89 10.96
C VAL A 94 20.99 40.44 11.51
N GLN A 95 20.00 39.58 11.68
CA GLN A 95 18.70 39.89 12.27
C GLN A 95 18.40 38.95 13.43
N GLY A 96 18.39 39.47 14.65
CA GLY A 96 18.30 38.65 15.86
C GLY A 96 19.44 37.65 15.97
N ASP A 97 19.18 36.52 16.67
CA ASP A 97 20.20 35.48 16.94
C ASP A 97 20.14 34.33 15.94
N THR A 98 19.20 34.33 15.02
CA THR A 98 18.87 33.14 14.21
C THR A 98 19.04 33.33 12.70
N LEU A 99 19.10 34.57 12.21
CA LEU A 99 19.19 34.85 10.78
C LEU A 99 20.46 35.63 10.47
N SER A 100 21.23 35.17 9.49
CA SER A 100 22.33 35.91 8.89
C SER A 100 22.35 35.71 7.36
N LEU A 101 22.59 36.80 6.64
CA LEU A 101 22.77 36.85 5.20
C LEU A 101 24.21 37.32 4.91
N LEU A 102 24.93 36.59 4.07
CA LEU A 102 26.26 36.91 3.58
C LEU A 102 26.21 37.06 2.07
N SER A 103 27.01 37.99 1.48
CA SER A 103 27.17 38.16 0.05
C SER A 103 28.42 39.03 -0.26
N ASP A 104 28.80 39.11 -1.53
CA ASP A 104 29.85 40.01 -1.93
C ASP A 104 29.33 41.42 -2.27
N TYR A 105 28.05 41.52 -2.65
CA TYR A 105 27.34 42.76 -2.91
C TYR A 105 25.94 42.71 -2.33
N ALA A 106 25.45 43.84 -1.79
CA ALA A 106 24.05 44.02 -1.47
C ALA A 106 23.58 45.46 -1.71
N TYR A 107 22.39 45.62 -2.29
CA TYR A 107 21.59 46.82 -2.23
C TYR A 107 20.54 46.68 -1.12
N TYR A 108 20.34 47.71 -0.33
CA TYR A 108 19.34 47.71 0.75
C TYR A 108 18.49 48.98 0.69
N ASP A 109 17.16 48.78 0.57
CA ASP A 109 16.18 49.86 0.69
C ASP A 109 15.59 49.84 2.12
N GLY A 110 15.80 50.92 2.87
CA GLY A 110 15.32 51.05 4.23
C GLY A 110 13.83 51.36 4.33
N ASN A 111 13.21 51.94 3.31
CA ASN A 111 11.78 52.25 3.30
C ASN A 111 10.97 50.97 3.14
N ASP A 112 11.35 50.13 2.19
CA ASP A 112 10.72 48.87 1.87
C ASP A 112 11.31 47.71 2.68
N GLN A 113 12.44 47.90 3.35
CA GLN A 113 13.20 46.90 4.08
C GLN A 113 13.62 45.69 3.22
N LEU A 114 13.87 45.98 1.93
CA LEU A 114 14.27 45.00 0.93
C LEU A 114 15.80 44.96 0.80
N ALA A 115 16.38 43.76 0.94
CA ALA A 115 17.79 43.48 0.70
C ALA A 115 17.94 42.68 -0.59
N GLN A 116 18.68 43.19 -1.56
CA GLN A 116 19.04 42.47 -2.79
C GLN A 116 20.52 42.08 -2.69
N ALA A 117 20.76 40.80 -2.40
CA ALA A 117 22.10 40.24 -2.28
C ALA A 117 22.52 39.52 -3.56
N ARG A 118 23.80 39.73 -3.97
CA ARG A 118 24.37 39.15 -5.18
C ARG A 118 25.75 38.57 -4.90
N TYR A 119 26.08 37.53 -5.64
CA TYR A 119 27.37 36.83 -5.62
C TYR A 119 27.68 36.17 -4.30
N ASN A 120 27.91 34.87 -4.33
CA ASN A 120 28.24 34.02 -3.17
C ASN A 120 27.27 34.20 -2.01
N VAL A 121 25.97 34.28 -2.28
CA VAL A 121 24.95 34.53 -1.27
C VAL A 121 24.73 33.30 -0.39
N VAL A 122 24.79 33.53 0.94
CA VAL A 122 24.52 32.50 1.93
C VAL A 122 23.52 33.02 2.96
N LEU A 123 22.28 32.51 2.91
CA LEU A 123 21.26 32.80 3.92
C LEU A 123 21.21 31.66 4.95
N LYS A 124 21.60 31.98 6.17
CA LYS A 124 21.55 31.06 7.30
C LYS A 124 20.37 31.37 8.20
N HIS A 125 19.51 30.40 8.41
CA HIS A 125 18.41 30.50 9.37
C HIS A 125 18.36 29.25 10.27
N ARG A 126 18.79 29.39 11.52
CA ARG A 126 18.90 28.29 12.48
C ARG A 126 19.81 27.16 11.98
N LYS A 127 19.23 25.99 11.59
CA LYS A 127 19.95 24.81 11.09
C LYS A 127 19.97 24.71 9.57
N SER A 128 19.13 25.49 8.91
CA SER A 128 19.00 25.47 7.45
C SER A 128 19.88 26.57 6.83
N THR A 129 20.52 26.25 5.72
CA THR A 129 21.39 27.18 4.97
C THR A 129 21.04 27.12 3.49
N LEU A 130 20.70 28.28 2.94
CA LEU A 130 20.48 28.47 1.49
C LEU A 130 21.75 29.07 0.88
N TYR A 131 22.23 28.51 -0.21
CA TYR A 131 23.30 28.99 -1.06
C TYR A 131 22.73 29.35 -2.43
N THR A 132 23.07 30.54 -2.95
CA THR A 132 22.64 31.00 -4.27
C THR A 132 23.57 32.12 -4.73
N ASP A 133 23.46 32.56 -5.98
CA ASP A 133 24.17 33.78 -6.46
C ASP A 133 23.29 35.01 -6.47
N SER A 134 21.96 34.85 -6.36
CA SER A 134 21.00 35.96 -6.29
C SER A 134 19.92 35.69 -5.24
N LEU A 135 19.71 36.64 -4.34
CA LEU A 135 18.65 36.59 -3.32
C LEU A 135 18.07 37.98 -3.12
N ASP A 136 16.77 38.10 -3.24
CA ASP A 136 16.01 39.24 -2.77
C ASP A 136 15.31 38.88 -1.48
N TYR A 137 15.66 39.55 -0.38
CA TYR A 137 15.13 39.26 0.96
C TYR A 137 14.29 40.41 1.48
N ASP A 138 12.99 40.20 1.57
CA ASP A 138 12.03 41.12 2.15
C ASP A 138 11.93 40.91 3.66
N ARG A 139 12.45 41.88 4.42
CA ARG A 139 12.44 41.83 5.88
C ARG A 139 11.08 42.17 6.51
N MET A 140 10.21 42.88 5.75
CA MET A 140 8.88 43.24 6.22
C MET A 140 7.96 42.03 6.23
N TYR A 141 8.07 41.20 5.20
CA TYR A 141 7.29 39.98 5.04
C TYR A 141 8.06 38.70 5.41
N ASN A 142 9.34 38.82 5.79
CA ASN A 142 10.19 37.69 6.23
C ASN A 142 10.35 36.58 5.19
N PHE A 143 10.43 36.91 3.92
CA PHE A 143 10.69 35.96 2.86
C PHE A 143 11.84 36.38 1.94
N GLY A 144 12.50 35.37 1.39
CA GLY A 144 13.53 35.60 0.36
C GLY A 144 13.27 34.71 -0.83
N ASN A 145 13.49 35.25 -2.03
CA ASN A 145 13.41 34.51 -3.28
C ASN A 145 14.76 34.54 -4.00
N PHE A 146 15.13 33.42 -4.60
CA PHE A 146 16.31 33.26 -5.45
C PHE A 146 15.89 32.81 -6.85
N PHE A 147 16.66 33.18 -7.88
CA PHE A 147 16.29 33.01 -9.29
C PHE A 147 17.45 32.63 -10.24
N GLU A 148 18.64 32.41 -9.73
CA GLU A 148 19.83 31.95 -10.48
C GLU A 148 20.36 30.63 -9.93
N GLY A 149 19.43 29.71 -9.63
CA GLY A 149 19.73 28.49 -8.96
C GLY A 149 19.95 28.65 -7.44
N GLY A 150 19.51 27.65 -6.69
CA GLY A 150 19.67 27.63 -5.25
C GLY A 150 19.87 26.22 -4.70
N LYS A 151 20.56 26.17 -3.54
CA LYS A 151 20.81 24.95 -2.79
C LYS A 151 20.51 25.16 -1.32
N LEU A 152 19.40 24.57 -0.86
CA LEU A 152 19.08 24.52 0.57
C LEU A 152 19.69 23.26 1.20
N VAL A 153 20.41 23.43 2.30
CA VAL A 153 20.92 22.33 3.14
C VAL A 153 20.20 22.39 4.48
N ASP A 154 19.49 21.30 4.83
CA ASP A 154 18.80 21.14 6.11
C ASP A 154 19.21 19.78 6.73
N GLY A 155 20.12 19.84 7.71
CA GLY A 155 20.72 18.65 8.27
C GLY A 155 21.51 17.84 7.24
N LYS A 156 21.00 16.65 6.89
CA LYS A 156 21.61 15.75 5.88
C LYS A 156 20.92 15.82 4.52
N SER A 157 19.82 16.56 4.45
CA SER A 157 19.04 16.75 3.24
C SER A 157 19.56 17.93 2.44
N THR A 158 19.59 17.80 1.13
CA THR A 158 19.98 18.84 0.20
C THR A 158 18.91 18.96 -0.88
N LEU A 159 18.38 20.19 -1.06
CA LEU A 159 17.43 20.53 -2.11
C LEU A 159 18.10 21.50 -3.08
N THR A 160 17.90 21.29 -4.37
CA THR A 160 18.34 22.22 -5.43
C THR A 160 17.20 22.51 -6.39
N SER A 161 17.15 23.71 -6.95
CA SER A 161 16.21 24.12 -7.99
C SER A 161 16.74 25.36 -8.71
N ASP A 162 16.14 25.70 -9.83
CA ASP A 162 16.51 26.93 -10.56
C ASP A 162 15.94 28.18 -9.90
N TRP A 163 14.73 28.07 -9.31
CA TRP A 163 14.05 29.15 -8.63
C TRP A 163 13.41 28.68 -7.33
N GLY A 164 13.28 29.58 -6.37
CA GLY A 164 12.57 29.24 -5.13
C GLY A 164 12.43 30.38 -4.15
N GLU A 165 11.61 30.13 -3.15
CA GLU A 165 11.28 31.03 -2.05
C GLU A 165 11.54 30.36 -0.70
N TYR A 166 11.91 31.16 0.30
CA TYR A 166 12.04 30.72 1.68
C TYR A 166 11.41 31.73 2.63
N HIS A 167 10.40 31.31 3.38
CA HIS A 167 9.71 32.09 4.40
C HIS A 167 10.31 31.80 5.78
N THR A 168 10.98 32.77 6.37
CA THR A 168 11.71 32.57 7.64
C THR A 168 10.81 32.52 8.87
N ASP A 169 9.59 33.06 8.81
CA ASP A 169 8.57 33.02 9.87
C ASP A 169 7.85 31.66 9.90
N THR A 170 7.33 31.21 8.76
CA THR A 170 6.63 29.92 8.62
C THR A 170 7.60 28.75 8.51
N LYS A 171 8.85 28.99 8.08
CA LYS A 171 9.91 28.01 7.80
C LYS A 171 9.58 27.11 6.61
N MET A 172 8.75 27.59 5.72
CA MET A 172 8.41 26.94 4.45
C MET A 172 9.37 27.40 3.37
N ALA A 173 9.89 26.45 2.60
CA ALA A 173 10.62 26.69 1.37
C ALA A 173 9.82 26.12 0.20
N MET A 174 9.80 26.84 -0.91
CA MET A 174 9.15 26.43 -2.15
C MET A 174 10.21 26.43 -3.25
N PHE A 175 10.27 25.34 -4.00
CA PHE A 175 11.25 25.11 -5.05
C PHE A 175 10.53 24.83 -6.37
N TYR A 176 11.03 25.40 -7.45
CA TYR A 176 10.44 25.29 -8.78
C TYR A 176 11.54 25.08 -9.82
N TYR A 177 11.22 24.33 -10.85
CA TYR A 177 12.05 24.00 -11.99
C TYR A 177 13.31 23.19 -11.63
N ASP A 178 13.42 21.99 -12.23
CA ASP A 178 14.50 21.02 -11.99
C ASP A 178 14.80 20.76 -10.51
N VAL A 179 13.74 20.60 -9.72
CA VAL A 179 13.86 20.37 -8.28
C VAL A 179 14.44 19.00 -8.00
N ARG A 180 15.48 18.95 -7.18
CA ARG A 180 16.13 17.72 -6.74
C ARG A 180 16.27 17.72 -5.22
N LEU A 181 15.68 16.73 -4.57
CA LEU A 181 15.88 16.46 -3.14
C LEU A 181 16.73 15.21 -2.97
N LYS A 182 17.83 15.34 -2.28
CA LYS A 182 18.72 14.25 -1.91
C LYS A 182 18.83 14.17 -0.40
N ASP A 183 18.56 13.00 0.16
CA ASP A 183 18.86 12.67 1.54
C ASP A 183 19.70 11.38 1.63
N GLN A 184 19.86 10.79 2.84
CA GLN A 184 20.69 9.60 3.03
C GLN A 184 20.14 8.34 2.33
N LYS A 185 18.84 8.25 2.13
CA LYS A 185 18.15 7.03 1.68
C LYS A 185 17.43 7.21 0.35
N MET A 186 17.20 8.46 -0.07
CA MET A 186 16.31 8.78 -1.17
C MET A 186 16.88 9.89 -2.06
N PHE A 187 16.58 9.78 -3.36
CA PHE A 187 16.77 10.83 -4.34
C PHE A 187 15.45 11.06 -5.07
N LEU A 188 14.96 12.31 -5.08
CA LEU A 188 13.71 12.72 -5.71
C LEU A 188 14.00 13.78 -6.75
N THR A 189 13.33 13.68 -7.90
CA THR A 189 13.25 14.71 -8.92
C THR A 189 11.80 15.06 -9.21
N THR A 190 11.50 16.36 -9.27
CA THR A 190 10.16 16.89 -9.53
C THR A 190 10.25 18.27 -10.17
N ASP A 191 9.15 18.79 -10.68
CA ASP A 191 9.09 20.17 -11.14
C ASP A 191 8.87 21.16 -10.00
N SER A 192 8.07 20.80 -9.00
CA SER A 192 7.73 21.66 -7.86
C SER A 192 7.74 20.90 -6.55
N LEU A 193 8.28 21.54 -5.49
CA LEU A 193 8.37 20.94 -4.16
C LEU A 193 8.21 22.01 -3.07
N TYR A 194 7.38 21.72 -2.07
CA TYR A 194 7.28 22.51 -0.85
C TYR A 194 7.96 21.78 0.29
N TYR A 195 8.80 22.47 1.05
CA TYR A 195 9.57 21.85 2.12
C TYR A 195 9.40 22.62 3.44
N ASP A 196 8.83 21.95 4.45
CA ASP A 196 8.76 22.50 5.82
C ASP A 196 10.05 22.13 6.57
N THR A 197 10.94 23.10 6.77
CA THR A 197 12.21 22.90 7.49
C THR A 197 12.02 22.64 8.99
N ARG A 198 10.85 22.92 9.56
CA ARG A 198 10.51 22.65 10.96
C ARG A 198 10.25 21.16 11.18
N THR A 199 9.43 20.57 10.32
CA THR A 199 9.03 19.15 10.39
C THR A 199 9.94 18.26 9.54
N SER A 200 10.72 18.85 8.64
CA SER A 200 11.52 18.16 7.62
C SER A 200 10.66 17.31 6.67
N THR A 201 9.52 17.88 6.27
CA THR A 201 8.56 17.24 5.38
C THR A 201 8.58 17.93 4.02
N ALA A 202 8.80 17.14 2.98
CA ALA A 202 8.65 17.52 1.59
C ALA A 202 7.23 17.18 1.11
N HIS A 203 6.56 18.11 0.44
CA HIS A 203 5.34 17.91 -0.31
C HIS A 203 5.66 18.02 -1.79
N ILE A 204 5.56 16.92 -2.53
CA ILE A 204 5.77 16.87 -3.98
C ILE A 204 4.48 17.31 -4.68
N VAL A 205 4.63 18.10 -5.73
CA VAL A 205 3.51 18.60 -6.52
C VAL A 205 3.82 18.42 -8.00
N GLY A 206 3.03 17.58 -8.67
CA GLY A 206 3.22 17.18 -10.06
C GLY A 206 4.11 15.96 -10.26
N PRO A 207 4.33 15.55 -11.52
CA PRO A 207 5.04 14.31 -11.87
C PRO A 207 6.42 14.23 -11.23
N SER A 208 6.62 13.20 -10.39
CA SER A 208 7.81 13.05 -9.58
C SER A 208 8.36 11.64 -9.65
N ASN A 209 9.70 11.53 -9.75
CA ASN A 209 10.42 10.28 -9.71
C ASN A 209 11.26 10.21 -8.44
N ILE A 210 11.09 9.11 -7.70
CA ILE A 210 11.78 8.88 -6.43
C ILE A 210 12.55 7.58 -6.54
N THR A 211 13.82 7.60 -6.15
CA THR A 211 14.66 6.40 -6.04
C THR A 211 15.05 6.20 -4.58
N SER A 212 14.73 5.03 -4.03
CA SER A 212 15.09 4.65 -2.66
C SER A 212 15.69 3.24 -2.67
N GLY A 213 17.00 3.12 -2.47
CA GLY A 213 17.69 1.86 -2.62
C GLY A 213 17.57 1.29 -4.04
N LYS A 214 16.88 0.15 -4.19
CA LYS A 214 16.57 -0.47 -5.49
C LYS A 214 15.17 -0.14 -6.01
N SER A 215 14.36 0.52 -5.19
CA SER A 215 12.98 0.85 -5.53
C SER A 215 12.90 2.14 -6.34
N HIS A 216 12.06 2.13 -7.37
CA HIS A 216 11.71 3.28 -8.20
C HIS A 216 10.25 3.59 -8.03
N ILE A 217 9.95 4.83 -7.68
CA ILE A 217 8.59 5.28 -7.37
C ILE A 217 8.24 6.44 -8.30
N TYR A 218 7.05 6.38 -8.87
CA TYR A 218 6.40 7.50 -9.55
C TYR A 218 5.18 7.93 -8.77
N SER A 219 5.02 9.24 -8.57
CA SER A 219 3.83 9.83 -7.94
C SER A 219 3.64 11.26 -8.45
N GLU A 220 2.39 11.72 -8.45
CA GLU A 220 2.05 13.09 -8.86
C GLU A 220 1.76 14.01 -7.67
N ASP A 221 1.53 13.44 -6.50
CA ASP A 221 1.29 14.16 -5.24
C ASP A 221 1.73 13.29 -4.06
N GLY A 222 2.21 13.92 -3.00
CA GLY A 222 2.55 13.18 -1.79
C GLY A 222 3.45 13.92 -0.83
N TYR A 223 3.65 13.30 0.32
CA TYR A 223 4.48 13.82 1.40
C TYR A 223 5.59 12.83 1.73
N TYR A 224 6.77 13.34 1.97
CA TYR A 224 7.92 12.57 2.44
C TYR A 224 8.60 13.28 3.60
N ASN A 225 8.78 12.58 4.72
CA ASN A 225 9.52 13.09 5.87
C ASN A 225 10.97 12.60 5.84
N THR A 226 11.93 13.52 5.62
CA THR A 226 13.36 13.19 5.47
C THR A 226 14.01 12.68 6.75
N LYS A 227 13.41 12.87 7.94
CA LYS A 227 13.94 12.36 9.21
C LYS A 227 13.45 10.96 9.54
N THR A 228 12.16 10.72 9.38
CA THR A 228 11.51 9.46 9.75
C THR A 228 11.53 8.44 8.61
N GLY A 229 11.60 8.91 7.36
CA GLY A 229 11.40 8.09 6.16
C GLY A 229 9.94 7.71 5.93
N TYR A 230 9.01 8.34 6.63
CA TYR A 230 7.58 8.16 6.40
C TYR A 230 7.17 8.84 5.09
N SER A 231 6.37 8.16 4.28
CA SER A 231 5.82 8.74 3.05
C SER A 231 4.34 8.41 2.85
N GLU A 232 3.64 9.34 2.24
CA GLU A 232 2.27 9.23 1.76
C GLU A 232 2.24 9.69 0.31
N LEU A 233 1.84 8.82 -0.60
CA LEU A 233 1.80 9.08 -2.04
C LEU A 233 0.37 8.96 -2.54
N PHE A 234 -0.05 9.87 -3.40
CA PHE A 234 -1.40 9.99 -3.93
C PHE A 234 -1.39 10.05 -5.47
N GLY A 235 -2.57 10.03 -6.09
CA GLY A 235 -2.67 10.22 -7.54
C GLY A 235 -2.20 9.01 -8.35
N ARG A 236 -2.61 7.79 -7.97
CA ARG A 236 -2.27 6.55 -8.70
C ARG A 236 -0.76 6.26 -8.73
N SER A 237 -0.15 6.28 -7.59
CA SER A 237 1.30 6.04 -7.45
C SER A 237 1.72 4.64 -7.86
N VAL A 238 2.93 4.54 -8.43
CA VAL A 238 3.53 3.29 -8.91
C VAL A 238 4.86 3.07 -8.19
N VAL A 239 4.99 1.93 -7.51
CA VAL A 239 6.22 1.51 -6.82
C VAL A 239 6.76 0.27 -7.51
N LYS A 240 7.99 0.33 -8.02
CA LYS A 240 8.68 -0.80 -8.64
C LYS A 240 9.88 -1.22 -7.80
N ASP A 241 9.96 -2.49 -7.42
CA ASP A 241 11.08 -3.06 -6.69
C ASP A 241 11.32 -4.52 -7.09
N GLN A 242 12.52 -4.83 -7.56
CA GLN A 242 13.01 -6.20 -7.83
C GLN A 242 12.01 -7.11 -8.58
N GLY A 243 11.40 -6.61 -9.66
CA GLY A 243 10.41 -7.36 -10.46
C GLY A 243 8.98 -7.33 -9.94
N LYS A 244 8.75 -6.66 -8.80
CA LYS A 244 7.41 -6.38 -8.27
C LYS A 244 6.97 -4.97 -8.63
N THR A 245 5.69 -4.81 -8.89
CA THR A 245 5.09 -3.50 -9.16
C THR A 245 3.82 -3.36 -8.31
N LEU A 246 3.82 -2.36 -7.43
CA LEU A 246 2.63 -1.97 -6.66
C LEU A 246 2.04 -0.71 -7.27
N VAL A 247 0.74 -0.71 -7.52
CA VAL A 247 -0.03 0.45 -7.97
C VAL A 247 -1.21 0.62 -7.02
N GLY A 248 -1.48 1.85 -6.59
CA GLY A 248 -2.63 2.17 -5.74
C GLY A 248 -2.98 3.65 -5.85
N ASP A 249 -4.24 4.00 -5.54
CA ASP A 249 -4.65 5.43 -5.54
C ASP A 249 -3.98 6.19 -4.40
N SER A 250 -3.67 5.49 -3.29
CA SER A 250 -2.84 5.99 -2.21
C SER A 250 -1.89 4.90 -1.71
N VAL A 251 -0.63 5.25 -1.51
CA VAL A 251 0.41 4.33 -1.01
C VAL A 251 1.14 4.99 0.16
N TYR A 252 1.23 4.29 1.27
CA TYR A 252 1.87 4.73 2.50
C TYR A 252 3.03 3.82 2.85
N HIS A 253 4.14 4.39 3.27
CA HIS A 253 5.31 3.64 3.73
C HIS A 253 5.80 4.20 5.06
N ASN A 254 6.01 3.33 6.04
CA ASN A 254 6.62 3.65 7.31
C ASN A 254 7.99 2.96 7.45
N ALA A 255 9.05 3.71 7.26
CA ALA A 255 10.42 3.17 7.33
C ALA A 255 10.84 2.70 8.74
N SER A 256 10.11 3.09 9.81
CA SER A 256 10.47 2.73 11.19
C SER A 256 10.15 1.27 11.54
N ASP A 257 9.05 0.74 10.99
CA ASP A 257 8.57 -0.63 11.21
C ASP A 257 8.51 -1.47 9.92
N GLY A 258 8.78 -0.86 8.77
CA GLY A 258 8.75 -1.51 7.44
C GLY A 258 7.34 -1.82 6.96
N THR A 259 6.32 -1.13 7.48
CA THR A 259 4.93 -1.37 7.08
C THR A 259 4.55 -0.49 5.88
N ASN A 260 3.88 -1.11 4.92
CA ASN A 260 3.36 -0.48 3.72
C ASN A 260 1.86 -0.70 3.66
N TYR A 261 1.11 0.33 3.30
CA TYR A 261 -0.34 0.28 3.07
C TYR A 261 -0.66 0.84 1.69
N ALA A 262 -1.61 0.21 1.01
CA ALA A 262 -2.13 0.73 -0.25
C ALA A 262 -3.65 0.66 -0.24
N TYR A 263 -4.27 1.71 -0.77
CA TYR A 263 -5.73 1.88 -0.76
C TYR A 263 -6.26 2.17 -2.14
N ARG A 264 -7.44 1.62 -2.43
CA ARG A 264 -8.24 1.76 -3.63
C ARG A 264 -7.53 1.32 -4.91
N ASN A 265 -8.19 0.46 -5.66
CA ASN A 265 -7.70 -0.05 -6.93
C ASN A 265 -6.25 -0.56 -6.86
N VAL A 266 -5.92 -1.26 -5.78
CA VAL A 266 -4.56 -1.76 -5.54
C VAL A 266 -4.29 -2.92 -6.49
N ILE A 267 -3.12 -2.88 -7.13
CA ILE A 267 -2.59 -3.95 -7.98
C ILE A 267 -1.15 -4.20 -7.57
N LEU A 268 -0.87 -5.39 -7.07
CA LEU A 268 0.49 -5.87 -6.80
C LEU A 268 0.81 -6.98 -7.80
N THR A 269 1.72 -6.72 -8.71
CA THR A 269 2.20 -7.70 -9.70
C THR A 269 3.59 -8.20 -9.30
N ASP A 270 3.77 -9.50 -9.27
CA ASP A 270 5.08 -10.17 -9.15
C ASP A 270 5.39 -10.85 -10.49
N SER A 271 6.22 -10.19 -11.30
CA SER A 271 6.58 -10.69 -12.65
C SER A 271 7.49 -11.90 -12.60
N VAL A 272 8.23 -12.11 -11.50
CA VAL A 272 9.14 -13.24 -11.33
C VAL A 272 8.34 -14.51 -11.05
N ASN A 273 7.36 -14.44 -10.16
CA ASN A 273 6.51 -15.57 -9.80
C ASN A 273 5.23 -15.63 -10.65
N GLN A 274 5.07 -14.75 -11.62
CA GLN A 274 3.94 -14.71 -12.56
C GLN A 274 2.57 -14.69 -11.85
N ASN A 275 2.45 -13.85 -10.82
CA ASN A 275 1.20 -13.68 -10.10
C ASN A 275 0.87 -12.21 -9.85
N MET A 276 -0.39 -11.96 -9.57
CA MET A 276 -0.92 -10.63 -9.27
C MET A 276 -1.94 -10.73 -8.14
N ILE A 277 -1.93 -9.75 -7.25
CA ILE A 277 -2.93 -9.59 -6.20
C ILE A 277 -3.60 -8.25 -6.41
N THR A 278 -4.93 -8.22 -6.39
CA THR A 278 -5.71 -6.98 -6.46
C THR A 278 -6.62 -6.87 -5.24
N GLY A 279 -7.06 -5.64 -4.93
CA GLY A 279 -7.99 -5.37 -3.84
C GLY A 279 -8.13 -3.87 -3.61
N ASP A 280 -9.04 -3.46 -2.72
CA ASP A 280 -9.17 -2.05 -2.36
C ASP A 280 -8.37 -1.68 -1.10
N TYR A 281 -7.86 -2.68 -0.38
CA TYR A 281 -6.90 -2.50 0.71
C TYR A 281 -5.84 -3.61 0.67
N CYS A 282 -4.58 -3.21 0.67
CA CYS A 282 -3.44 -4.11 0.83
C CYS A 282 -2.48 -3.59 1.89
N GLU A 283 -1.92 -4.52 2.66
CA GLU A 283 -0.89 -4.27 3.66
C GLU A 283 0.29 -5.21 3.42
N TYR A 284 1.50 -4.71 3.61
CA TYR A 284 2.72 -5.51 3.55
C TYR A 284 3.74 -5.00 4.56
N ASN A 285 4.41 -5.91 5.27
CA ASN A 285 5.48 -5.57 6.19
C ASN A 285 6.80 -6.22 5.75
N ASP A 286 7.78 -5.38 5.42
CA ASP A 286 9.10 -5.82 4.92
C ASP A 286 9.91 -6.64 5.93
N SER A 287 9.71 -6.39 7.22
CA SER A 287 10.49 -7.04 8.28
C SER A 287 10.00 -8.44 8.58
N THR A 288 8.69 -8.63 8.63
CA THR A 288 8.06 -9.91 8.94
C THR A 288 7.72 -10.72 7.69
N GLY A 289 7.58 -10.06 6.53
CA GLY A 289 7.06 -10.66 5.31
C GLY A 289 5.56 -10.99 5.38
N TYR A 290 4.84 -10.40 6.35
CA TYR A 290 3.38 -10.48 6.42
C TYR A 290 2.76 -9.64 5.33
N ALA A 291 1.71 -10.18 4.67
CA ALA A 291 0.90 -9.41 3.74
C ALA A 291 -0.58 -9.74 3.90
N MET A 292 -1.43 -8.77 3.57
CA MET A 292 -2.89 -8.93 3.57
C MET A 292 -3.49 -8.16 2.39
N ALA A 293 -4.51 -8.75 1.76
CA ALA A 293 -5.35 -8.09 0.77
C ALA A 293 -6.82 -8.37 1.10
N THR A 294 -7.65 -7.34 1.04
CA THR A 294 -9.09 -7.45 1.34
C THR A 294 -9.89 -6.42 0.53
N GLN A 295 -11.21 -6.44 0.67
CA GLN A 295 -12.13 -5.59 -0.09
C GLN A 295 -12.01 -5.85 -1.60
N ARG A 296 -12.76 -6.85 -2.09
CA ARG A 296 -12.71 -7.35 -3.46
C ARG A 296 -11.35 -7.95 -3.84
N ALA A 297 -10.68 -8.58 -2.88
CA ALA A 297 -9.36 -9.16 -3.11
C ALA A 297 -9.42 -10.31 -4.12
N VAL A 298 -8.50 -10.32 -5.08
CA VAL A 298 -8.33 -11.39 -6.07
C VAL A 298 -6.85 -11.74 -6.19
N VAL A 299 -6.55 -13.01 -6.17
CA VAL A 299 -5.24 -13.55 -6.57
C VAL A 299 -5.37 -14.09 -7.99
N ILE A 300 -4.45 -13.69 -8.86
CA ILE A 300 -4.39 -14.13 -10.26
C ILE A 300 -3.04 -14.81 -10.47
N ASP A 301 -3.07 -16.07 -10.85
CA ASP A 301 -1.88 -16.83 -11.28
C ASP A 301 -1.90 -16.92 -12.81
N PHE A 302 -0.89 -16.38 -13.47
CA PHE A 302 -0.71 -16.41 -14.91
C PHE A 302 0.57 -17.16 -15.33
N SER A 303 1.04 -18.06 -14.48
CA SER A 303 2.18 -18.95 -14.77
C SER A 303 1.88 -19.99 -15.84
N GLN A 304 0.60 -20.28 -16.05
CA GLN A 304 0.09 -21.23 -17.07
C GLN A 304 -0.50 -20.49 -18.27
N LYS A 305 -0.80 -21.26 -19.34
CA LYS A 305 -1.44 -20.74 -20.55
C LYS A 305 -2.75 -19.99 -20.25
N ASP A 306 -3.57 -20.57 -19.38
CA ASP A 306 -4.83 -20.00 -18.92
C ASP A 306 -4.70 -19.57 -17.46
N SER A 307 -5.03 -18.31 -17.17
CA SER A 307 -4.89 -17.75 -15.85
C SER A 307 -5.92 -18.30 -14.86
N LEU A 308 -5.49 -18.57 -13.64
CA LEU A 308 -6.36 -18.90 -12.51
C LEU A 308 -6.70 -17.61 -11.75
N TYR A 309 -7.99 -17.33 -11.61
CA TYR A 309 -8.53 -16.23 -10.82
C TYR A 309 -9.14 -16.77 -9.53
N MET A 310 -8.75 -16.23 -8.40
CA MET A 310 -9.27 -16.66 -7.09
C MET A 310 -9.70 -15.45 -6.27
N HIS A 311 -10.94 -15.43 -5.84
CA HIS A 311 -11.50 -14.44 -4.92
C HIS A 311 -11.71 -15.06 -3.52
N ALA A 312 -11.50 -14.23 -2.50
CA ALA A 312 -11.90 -14.45 -1.11
C ALA A 312 -12.20 -13.09 -0.46
N ASP A 313 -12.93 -13.09 0.66
CA ASP A 313 -13.16 -11.84 1.41
C ASP A 313 -11.82 -11.23 1.89
N THR A 314 -10.84 -12.09 2.26
CA THR A 314 -9.51 -11.67 2.70
C THR A 314 -8.45 -12.73 2.40
N PHE A 315 -7.32 -12.30 1.85
CA PHE A 315 -6.10 -13.11 1.79
C PHE A 315 -5.10 -12.62 2.85
N LYS A 316 -4.46 -13.56 3.55
CA LYS A 316 -3.31 -13.28 4.44
C LYS A 316 -2.14 -14.18 4.07
N ILE A 317 -0.96 -13.58 3.99
CA ILE A 317 0.28 -14.28 3.70
C ILE A 317 1.17 -14.17 4.92
N PHE A 318 1.57 -15.31 5.46
CA PHE A 318 2.53 -15.43 6.55
C PHE A 318 3.84 -15.99 5.99
N THR A 319 4.93 -15.27 6.18
CA THR A 319 6.26 -15.70 5.75
C THR A 319 7.03 -16.19 6.97
N PHE A 320 7.52 -17.40 6.91
CA PHE A 320 8.35 -18.03 7.94
C PHE A 320 9.80 -18.07 7.48
N ASN A 321 10.74 -17.97 8.42
CA ASN A 321 12.18 -17.91 8.13
C ASN A 321 12.52 -16.82 7.11
N ASN A 322 11.87 -15.65 7.23
CA ASN A 322 12.04 -14.53 6.30
C ASN A 322 13.54 -14.16 6.19
N LYS A 323 14.00 -13.91 4.97
CA LYS A 323 15.41 -13.55 4.64
C LYS A 323 16.43 -14.67 4.90
N THR A 324 16.01 -15.92 4.93
CA THR A 324 16.89 -17.11 5.00
C THR A 324 16.68 -18.00 3.77
N ASP A 325 17.60 -18.93 3.52
CA ASP A 325 17.50 -19.88 2.40
C ASP A 325 16.36 -20.91 2.59
N SER A 326 15.83 -21.04 3.81
CA SER A 326 14.70 -21.93 4.14
C SER A 326 13.36 -21.19 4.27
N VAL A 327 13.21 -20.07 3.59
CA VAL A 327 11.98 -19.28 3.59
C VAL A 327 10.81 -20.07 2.99
N TYR A 328 9.67 -20.09 3.69
CA TYR A 328 8.42 -20.61 3.15
C TYR A 328 7.23 -19.70 3.52
N ARG A 329 6.12 -19.86 2.81
CA ARG A 329 4.93 -19.03 2.99
C ARG A 329 3.69 -19.88 3.18
N MET A 330 2.80 -19.38 4.05
CA MET A 330 1.43 -19.87 4.16
C MET A 330 0.47 -18.78 3.70
N ILE A 331 -0.34 -19.11 2.70
CA ILE A 331 -1.36 -18.20 2.14
C ILE A 331 -2.71 -18.70 2.61
N HIS A 332 -3.42 -17.88 3.37
CA HIS A 332 -4.77 -18.14 3.85
C HIS A 332 -5.76 -17.30 3.07
N ALA A 333 -6.74 -17.95 2.46
CA ALA A 333 -7.92 -17.31 1.89
C ALA A 333 -9.10 -17.55 2.84
N TYR A 334 -9.70 -16.48 3.34
CA TYR A 334 -10.77 -16.52 4.32
C TYR A 334 -12.09 -16.11 3.69
N ASN A 335 -13.08 -16.93 3.93
CA ASN A 335 -14.48 -16.79 3.58
C ASN A 335 -14.77 -16.68 2.08
N LYS A 336 -15.75 -17.43 1.62
CA LYS A 336 -16.33 -17.37 0.27
C LYS A 336 -15.31 -17.51 -0.83
N VAL A 337 -14.37 -18.43 -0.68
CA VAL A 337 -13.34 -18.70 -1.69
C VAL A 337 -14.00 -19.22 -2.97
N ARG A 338 -13.74 -18.55 -4.08
CA ARG A 338 -14.20 -18.92 -5.42
C ARG A 338 -13.04 -18.79 -6.42
N ALA A 339 -12.78 -19.86 -7.13
CA ALA A 339 -11.72 -19.92 -8.12
C ALA A 339 -12.26 -20.28 -9.50
N TYR A 340 -11.72 -19.63 -10.52
CA TYR A 340 -12.07 -19.87 -11.91
C TYR A 340 -10.82 -19.94 -12.80
N ARG A 341 -10.72 -20.99 -13.56
CA ARG A 341 -9.93 -21.17 -14.76
C ARG A 341 -10.81 -21.89 -15.78
N VAL A 342 -10.55 -21.76 -17.07
CA VAL A 342 -11.42 -22.31 -18.13
C VAL A 342 -11.72 -23.80 -17.93
N ASP A 343 -10.75 -24.60 -17.49
CA ASP A 343 -10.83 -26.04 -17.32
C ASP A 343 -11.15 -26.48 -15.88
N VAL A 344 -10.96 -25.62 -14.89
CA VAL A 344 -11.18 -25.95 -13.48
C VAL A 344 -11.82 -24.81 -12.71
N GLN A 345 -12.82 -25.11 -11.88
CA GLN A 345 -13.44 -24.17 -10.97
C GLN A 345 -13.51 -24.78 -9.58
N ALA A 346 -13.49 -23.92 -8.56
CA ALA A 346 -13.60 -24.38 -7.18
C ALA A 346 -14.37 -23.37 -6.31
N VAL A 347 -15.06 -23.91 -5.29
CA VAL A 347 -15.74 -23.14 -4.27
C VAL A 347 -15.49 -23.81 -2.92
N CYS A 348 -15.13 -23.03 -1.90
CA CYS A 348 -15.04 -23.48 -0.51
C CYS A 348 -15.22 -22.29 0.43
N ASP A 349 -15.38 -22.54 1.73
CA ASP A 349 -15.41 -21.44 2.70
C ASP A 349 -14.02 -20.81 2.88
N SER A 350 -13.01 -21.64 3.11
CA SER A 350 -11.64 -21.18 3.34
C SER A 350 -10.61 -22.12 2.71
N MET A 351 -9.42 -21.58 2.46
CA MET A 351 -8.31 -22.30 1.83
C MET A 351 -6.99 -21.91 2.45
N VAL A 352 -6.07 -22.86 2.55
CA VAL A 352 -4.68 -22.64 2.97
C VAL A 352 -3.73 -23.26 1.94
N TYR A 353 -2.80 -22.48 1.44
CA TYR A 353 -1.67 -22.97 0.66
C TYR A 353 -0.38 -22.87 1.48
N CYS A 354 0.40 -23.93 1.55
CA CYS A 354 1.71 -23.96 2.19
C CYS A 354 2.79 -24.26 1.16
N SER A 355 3.74 -23.34 0.99
CA SER A 355 4.82 -23.52 0.01
C SER A 355 5.92 -24.47 0.45
N LEU A 356 5.93 -24.92 1.73
CA LEU A 356 6.92 -25.88 2.24
C LEU A 356 6.72 -27.28 1.65
N ASP A 357 5.47 -27.72 1.55
CA ASP A 357 5.06 -29.01 1.00
C ASP A 357 4.27 -28.85 -0.31
N SER A 358 4.15 -27.64 -0.82
CA SER A 358 3.39 -27.27 -2.02
C SER A 358 1.95 -27.77 -1.98
N CYS A 359 1.34 -27.79 -0.78
CA CYS A 359 -0.01 -28.30 -0.55
C CYS A 359 -1.02 -27.15 -0.42
N MET A 360 -2.09 -27.26 -1.21
CA MET A 360 -3.30 -26.44 -1.09
C MET A 360 -4.39 -27.27 -0.40
N THR A 361 -4.93 -26.80 0.72
CA THR A 361 -6.03 -27.44 1.44
C THR A 361 -7.27 -26.55 1.40
N MET A 362 -8.36 -27.07 0.92
CA MET A 362 -9.69 -26.44 0.90
C MET A 362 -10.55 -27.04 2.03
N TYR A 363 -11.19 -26.17 2.81
CA TYR A 363 -11.95 -26.54 4.01
C TYR A 363 -13.42 -26.16 3.89
N HIS A 364 -14.24 -26.83 4.67
CA HIS A 364 -15.67 -26.60 4.82
C HIS A 364 -16.42 -26.74 3.49
N ASP A 365 -16.75 -28.00 3.18
CA ASP A 365 -17.57 -28.36 2.03
C ASP A 365 -16.99 -27.91 0.67
N PRO A 366 -15.71 -28.15 0.38
CA PRO A 366 -15.12 -27.78 -0.90
C PRO A 366 -15.75 -28.55 -2.06
N ILE A 367 -15.96 -27.83 -3.19
CA ILE A 367 -16.40 -28.40 -4.45
C ILE A 367 -15.43 -27.97 -5.53
N VAL A 368 -15.02 -28.92 -6.35
CA VAL A 368 -14.17 -28.70 -7.52
C VAL A 368 -14.88 -29.24 -8.76
N TRP A 369 -14.87 -28.49 -9.82
CA TRP A 369 -15.34 -28.92 -11.15
C TRP A 369 -14.16 -28.95 -12.11
N ASN A 370 -14.12 -30.00 -12.90
CA ASN A 370 -13.20 -30.10 -14.04
C ASN A 370 -14.01 -30.63 -15.24
N GLU A 371 -14.18 -29.79 -16.25
CA GLU A 371 -15.04 -30.06 -17.40
C GLU A 371 -16.47 -30.44 -16.97
N GLY A 372 -16.94 -31.67 -17.24
CA GLY A 372 -18.25 -32.18 -16.86
C GLY A 372 -18.29 -32.93 -15.53
N GLN A 373 -17.19 -32.99 -14.81
CA GLN A 373 -17.06 -33.70 -13.52
C GLN A 373 -17.14 -32.74 -12.34
N GLN A 374 -17.77 -33.18 -11.28
CA GLN A 374 -17.85 -32.50 -9.98
C GLN A 374 -17.27 -33.42 -8.90
N LEU A 375 -16.44 -32.85 -8.03
CA LEU A 375 -15.80 -33.55 -6.92
C LEU A 375 -16.02 -32.74 -5.63
N PHE A 376 -16.44 -33.38 -4.54
CA PHE A 376 -16.59 -32.73 -3.25
C PHE A 376 -16.33 -33.69 -2.07
N GLY A 377 -16.14 -33.14 -0.89
CA GLY A 377 -15.91 -33.85 0.37
C GLY A 377 -15.82 -32.90 1.54
N GLU A 378 -15.43 -33.36 2.73
CA GLU A 378 -15.24 -32.50 3.91
C GLU A 378 -13.99 -31.62 3.76
N GLU A 379 -12.93 -32.16 3.16
CA GLU A 379 -11.65 -31.49 2.91
C GLU A 379 -11.04 -31.98 1.59
N ILE A 380 -10.48 -31.06 0.79
CA ILE A 380 -9.75 -31.41 -0.43
C ILE A 380 -8.33 -30.86 -0.33
N LYS A 381 -7.33 -31.74 -0.48
CA LYS A 381 -5.91 -31.38 -0.58
C LYS A 381 -5.42 -31.57 -1.99
N VAL A 382 -4.68 -30.59 -2.50
CA VAL A 382 -4.02 -30.64 -3.80
C VAL A 382 -2.54 -30.40 -3.60
N TYR A 383 -1.72 -31.36 -3.97
CA TYR A 383 -0.27 -31.28 -3.91
C TYR A 383 0.28 -30.92 -5.29
N MET A 384 1.13 -29.92 -5.34
CA MET A 384 1.72 -29.39 -6.55
C MET A 384 3.16 -29.87 -6.69
N ASN A 385 3.59 -30.13 -7.92
CA ASN A 385 4.99 -30.35 -8.27
C ASN A 385 5.37 -29.27 -9.28
N ASP A 386 6.29 -28.38 -8.90
CA ASP A 386 6.61 -27.15 -9.62
C ASP A 386 5.33 -26.33 -9.93
N SER A 387 4.83 -26.37 -11.16
CA SER A 387 3.66 -25.59 -11.59
C SER A 387 2.45 -26.45 -11.91
N THR A 388 2.49 -27.76 -11.71
CA THR A 388 1.42 -28.70 -12.06
C THR A 388 0.92 -29.49 -10.85
N ILE A 389 -0.29 -30.00 -10.93
CA ILE A 389 -0.83 -30.90 -9.92
C ILE A 389 -0.08 -32.24 -10.00
N ASP A 390 0.43 -32.72 -8.86
CA ASP A 390 1.00 -34.06 -8.70
C ASP A 390 -0.07 -35.06 -8.26
N TRP A 391 -0.76 -34.77 -7.16
CA TRP A 391 -1.87 -35.57 -6.70
C TRP A 391 -2.87 -34.78 -5.87
N ALA A 392 -4.10 -35.27 -5.80
CA ALA A 392 -5.18 -34.71 -5.00
C ALA A 392 -5.77 -35.75 -4.05
N HIS A 393 -6.23 -35.30 -2.89
CA HIS A 393 -6.83 -36.13 -1.85
C HIS A 393 -8.12 -35.50 -1.34
N VAL A 394 -9.23 -36.18 -1.53
CA VAL A 394 -10.52 -35.83 -0.95
C VAL A 394 -10.73 -36.65 0.29
N ILE A 395 -10.98 -36.02 1.40
CA ILE A 395 -11.04 -36.61 2.73
C ILE A 395 -12.45 -36.42 3.32
N GLY A 396 -13.04 -37.49 3.81
CA GLY A 396 -14.36 -37.47 4.43
C GLY A 396 -15.49 -37.30 3.41
N GLN A 397 -16.41 -38.27 3.37
CA GLN A 397 -17.60 -38.25 2.52
C GLN A 397 -17.31 -37.88 1.06
N ALA A 398 -16.21 -38.44 0.53
CA ALA A 398 -15.73 -38.10 -0.82
C ALA A 398 -16.76 -38.55 -1.89
N PHE A 399 -17.13 -37.62 -2.78
CA PHE A 399 -18.12 -37.84 -3.81
C PHE A 399 -17.66 -37.26 -5.16
N SER A 400 -17.81 -38.07 -6.21
CA SER A 400 -17.59 -37.64 -7.58
C SER A 400 -18.84 -37.87 -8.42
N ALA A 401 -19.25 -36.90 -9.22
CA ALA A 401 -20.32 -37.03 -10.19
C ALA A 401 -19.87 -36.53 -11.57
N GLU A 402 -20.26 -37.25 -12.63
CA GLU A 402 -20.04 -36.87 -14.02
C GLU A 402 -21.39 -36.85 -14.76
N GLN A 403 -21.74 -35.72 -15.36
CA GLN A 403 -22.95 -35.60 -16.14
C GLN A 403 -22.78 -36.28 -17.48
N MET A 404 -23.71 -37.16 -17.84
CA MET A 404 -23.74 -37.82 -19.13
C MET A 404 -24.18 -36.86 -20.23
N SER A 405 -23.92 -37.21 -21.48
CA SER A 405 -24.26 -36.40 -22.65
C SER A 405 -25.75 -36.08 -22.82
N ASP A 406 -26.63 -36.90 -22.25
CA ASP A 406 -28.07 -36.67 -22.21
C ASP A 406 -28.54 -35.68 -21.16
N SER A 407 -27.63 -35.18 -20.32
CA SER A 407 -27.86 -34.20 -19.27
C SER A 407 -28.83 -34.67 -18.15
N THR A 408 -29.29 -35.90 -18.15
CA THR A 408 -30.27 -36.46 -17.21
C THR A 408 -29.69 -37.55 -16.34
N HIS A 409 -28.69 -38.29 -16.80
CA HIS A 409 -28.03 -39.35 -16.08
C HIS A 409 -26.64 -38.89 -15.61
N PHE A 410 -26.21 -39.47 -14.48
CA PHE A 410 -24.94 -39.12 -13.83
C PHE A 410 -24.18 -40.38 -13.44
N ASN A 411 -22.95 -40.54 -13.88
CA ASN A 411 -22.02 -41.46 -13.29
C ASN A 411 -21.63 -40.94 -11.89
N GLN A 412 -21.66 -41.80 -10.87
CA GLN A 412 -21.46 -41.38 -9.49
C GLN A 412 -20.53 -42.36 -8.78
N VAL A 413 -19.64 -41.84 -7.99
CA VAL A 413 -18.80 -42.62 -7.08
C VAL A 413 -18.84 -41.93 -5.71
N SER A 414 -19.15 -42.66 -4.65
CA SER A 414 -18.99 -42.19 -3.28
C SER A 414 -18.05 -43.12 -2.52
N SER A 415 -17.29 -42.57 -1.59
CA SER A 415 -16.37 -43.31 -0.75
C SER A 415 -16.01 -42.50 0.49
N LYS A 416 -15.26 -43.08 1.41
CA LYS A 416 -14.73 -42.33 2.54
C LYS A 416 -13.62 -41.37 2.13
N GLU A 417 -12.76 -41.83 1.22
CA GLU A 417 -11.65 -41.03 0.68
C GLU A 417 -11.48 -41.28 -0.81
N MET A 418 -11.03 -40.25 -1.54
CA MET A 418 -10.61 -40.39 -2.93
C MET A 418 -9.22 -39.80 -3.15
N LYS A 419 -8.42 -40.45 -4.00
CA LYS A 419 -7.09 -39.95 -4.42
C LYS A 419 -7.02 -39.95 -5.94
N ALA A 420 -6.47 -38.89 -6.47
CA ALA A 420 -6.21 -38.74 -7.92
C ALA A 420 -4.73 -38.41 -8.11
N PHE A 421 -4.04 -39.14 -8.98
CA PHE A 421 -2.63 -38.95 -9.30
C PHE A 421 -2.49 -38.46 -10.73
N PHE A 422 -1.64 -37.49 -10.93
CA PHE A 422 -1.46 -36.82 -12.21
C PHE A 422 -0.05 -37.05 -12.75
N ASP A 423 0.09 -36.94 -14.04
CA ASP A 423 1.36 -36.89 -14.75
C ASP A 423 1.27 -35.77 -15.79
N HIS A 424 2.18 -34.80 -15.72
CA HIS A 424 2.15 -33.59 -16.57
C HIS A 424 0.77 -32.90 -16.62
N GLY A 425 0.07 -32.84 -15.46
CA GLY A 425 -1.26 -32.22 -15.34
C GLY A 425 -2.43 -33.06 -15.88
N GLN A 426 -2.16 -34.29 -16.35
CA GLN A 426 -3.20 -35.22 -16.78
C GLN A 426 -3.41 -36.34 -15.74
N ILE A 427 -4.65 -36.63 -15.43
CA ILE A 427 -4.97 -37.70 -14.49
C ILE A 427 -4.54 -39.06 -15.08
N ARG A 428 -3.73 -39.82 -14.32
CA ARG A 428 -3.25 -41.17 -14.67
C ARG A 428 -3.90 -42.27 -13.85
N GLU A 429 -4.22 -41.98 -12.61
CA GLU A 429 -4.82 -42.95 -11.69
C GLU A 429 -5.81 -42.24 -10.74
N SER A 430 -6.98 -42.85 -10.54
CA SER A 430 -7.94 -42.45 -9.51
C SER A 430 -8.23 -43.62 -8.60
N GLN A 431 -8.35 -43.40 -7.29
CA GLN A 431 -8.66 -44.36 -6.29
C GLN A 431 -9.84 -43.89 -5.44
N ALA A 432 -10.82 -44.72 -5.21
CA ALA A 432 -11.85 -44.53 -4.20
C ALA A 432 -11.69 -45.64 -3.12
N ILE A 433 -11.65 -45.22 -1.85
CA ILE A 433 -11.18 -46.03 -0.72
C ILE A 433 -12.26 -46.04 0.37
N ASP A 434 -12.57 -47.21 0.87
CA ASP A 434 -13.53 -47.51 1.91
C ASP A 434 -14.99 -47.17 1.58
N ASN A 435 -15.88 -48.16 1.71
CA ASN A 435 -17.32 -48.04 1.49
C ASN A 435 -17.67 -47.45 0.12
N VAL A 436 -16.99 -47.92 -0.93
CA VAL A 436 -17.18 -47.42 -2.28
C VAL A 436 -18.50 -47.86 -2.86
N LEU A 437 -19.35 -46.92 -3.23
CA LEU A 437 -20.58 -47.13 -3.99
C LEU A 437 -20.42 -46.50 -5.37
N ILE A 438 -20.85 -47.19 -6.40
CA ILE A 438 -20.69 -46.80 -7.79
C ILE A 438 -22.03 -46.88 -8.51
N VAL A 439 -22.43 -45.84 -9.16
CA VAL A 439 -23.48 -45.80 -10.19
C VAL A 439 -22.81 -45.46 -11.50
N TYR A 440 -22.89 -46.36 -12.48
CA TYR A 440 -22.26 -46.18 -13.76
C TYR A 440 -23.22 -46.60 -14.90
N TYR A 441 -23.32 -45.78 -15.93
CA TYR A 441 -24.12 -46.06 -17.12
C TYR A 441 -23.20 -46.49 -18.25
N PRO A 442 -23.05 -47.80 -18.53
CA PRO A 442 -22.30 -48.28 -19.69
C PRO A 442 -23.00 -47.84 -20.99
N ILE A 443 -22.20 -47.46 -21.96
CA ILE A 443 -22.62 -47.00 -23.27
C ILE A 443 -22.28 -48.08 -24.29
N ASP A 444 -23.18 -48.35 -25.23
CA ASP A 444 -22.91 -49.22 -26.38
C ASP A 444 -21.94 -48.49 -27.35
N ASP A 445 -20.84 -49.15 -27.67
CA ASP A 445 -19.81 -48.57 -28.57
C ASP A 445 -20.30 -48.38 -30.01
N ALA A 446 -21.38 -49.08 -30.44
CA ALA A 446 -21.88 -49.01 -31.78
C ALA A 446 -22.80 -47.82 -32.04
N ASP A 447 -23.65 -47.45 -31.09
CA ASP A 447 -24.67 -46.41 -31.28
C ASP A 447 -24.72 -45.37 -30.17
N SER A 448 -23.81 -45.46 -29.19
CA SER A 448 -23.73 -44.57 -28.01
C SER A 448 -25.01 -44.59 -27.12
N THR A 449 -25.83 -45.61 -27.18
CA THR A 449 -27.02 -45.77 -26.34
C THR A 449 -26.63 -46.25 -24.93
N LEU A 450 -27.42 -45.88 -23.93
CA LEU A 450 -27.23 -46.37 -22.53
C LEU A 450 -27.75 -47.81 -22.43
N ILE A 451 -26.88 -48.72 -22.03
CA ILE A 451 -27.21 -50.16 -21.89
C ILE A 451 -28.07 -50.39 -20.62
N GLY A 452 -27.75 -49.70 -19.56
CA GLY A 452 -28.39 -49.86 -18.27
C GLY A 452 -27.69 -49.08 -17.18
N LEU A 453 -28.08 -49.34 -15.93
CA LEU A 453 -27.39 -48.81 -14.73
C LEU A 453 -26.65 -49.96 -14.02
N ASN A 454 -25.34 -49.80 -13.93
CA ASN A 454 -24.51 -50.67 -13.09
C ASN A 454 -24.39 -50.07 -11.69
N TYR A 455 -24.94 -50.76 -10.67
CA TYR A 455 -24.77 -50.42 -9.26
C TYR A 455 -23.76 -51.38 -8.63
N THR A 456 -22.63 -50.85 -8.13
CA THR A 456 -21.56 -51.70 -7.58
C THR A 456 -21.12 -51.21 -6.22
N GLU A 457 -20.88 -52.15 -5.29
CA GLU A 457 -20.30 -51.93 -3.96
C GLU A 457 -18.94 -52.62 -3.89
N THR A 458 -17.91 -51.90 -3.38
CA THR A 458 -16.56 -52.45 -3.23
C THR A 458 -15.81 -51.73 -2.11
N PRO A 459 -14.86 -52.36 -1.41
CA PRO A 459 -13.99 -51.67 -0.47
C PRO A 459 -12.96 -50.72 -1.14
N LEU A 460 -12.57 -51.03 -2.38
CA LEU A 460 -11.54 -50.27 -3.11
C LEU A 460 -11.79 -50.31 -4.62
N LEU A 461 -11.82 -49.13 -5.22
CA LEU A 461 -11.83 -48.96 -6.67
C LEU A 461 -10.52 -48.26 -7.09
N LYS A 462 -9.88 -48.77 -8.15
CA LYS A 462 -8.79 -48.09 -8.87
C LYS A 462 -9.10 -47.99 -10.34
N MET A 463 -8.98 -46.78 -10.89
CA MET A 463 -9.16 -46.49 -12.31
C MET A 463 -7.83 -45.97 -12.86
N PHE A 464 -7.39 -46.54 -13.97
CA PHE A 464 -6.16 -46.13 -14.66
C PHE A 464 -6.54 -45.52 -15.99
N LEU A 465 -6.03 -44.31 -16.22
CA LEU A 465 -6.35 -43.50 -17.41
C LEU A 465 -5.08 -43.25 -18.21
N GLU A 466 -5.23 -43.15 -19.53
CA GLU A 466 -4.19 -42.73 -20.43
C GLU A 466 -4.80 -41.81 -21.50
N ASN A 467 -4.24 -40.63 -21.71
CA ASN A 467 -4.80 -39.60 -22.59
C ASN A 467 -6.29 -39.31 -22.29
N ARG A 468 -6.64 -39.17 -21.00
CA ARG A 468 -8.01 -38.97 -20.49
C ARG A 468 -9.01 -40.09 -20.81
N LYS A 469 -8.57 -41.22 -21.35
CA LYS A 469 -9.41 -42.39 -21.62
C LYS A 469 -9.14 -43.47 -20.57
N MET A 470 -10.22 -44.08 -20.06
CA MET A 470 -10.13 -45.18 -19.12
C MET A 470 -9.50 -46.37 -19.84
N LYS A 471 -8.41 -46.90 -19.29
CA LYS A 471 -7.72 -48.09 -19.81
C LYS A 471 -7.98 -49.34 -18.99
N ARG A 472 -8.09 -49.19 -17.71
CA ARG A 472 -8.26 -50.34 -16.78
C ARG A 472 -8.99 -49.92 -15.53
N ILE A 473 -9.91 -50.73 -15.08
CA ILE A 473 -10.57 -50.65 -13.79
C ILE A 473 -10.16 -51.87 -12.97
N TRP A 474 -9.87 -51.66 -11.69
CA TRP A 474 -9.66 -52.72 -10.73
C TRP A 474 -10.49 -52.47 -9.47
N MET A 475 -11.21 -53.48 -9.02
CA MET A 475 -12.07 -53.44 -7.83
C MET A 475 -11.77 -54.60 -6.89
N GLN A 476 -11.77 -54.34 -5.61
CA GLN A 476 -11.56 -55.37 -4.59
C GLN A 476 -12.91 -56.01 -4.20
N ARG A 477 -13.10 -57.31 -4.50
CA ARG A 477 -14.32 -58.05 -4.14
C ARG A 477 -15.63 -57.32 -4.47
N PRO A 478 -15.82 -56.86 -5.71
CA PRO A 478 -16.99 -56.08 -6.10
C PRO A 478 -18.28 -56.93 -5.99
N LYS A 479 -19.36 -56.28 -5.54
CA LYS A 479 -20.72 -56.78 -5.65
C LYS A 479 -21.49 -55.81 -6.53
N GLY A 480 -21.82 -56.24 -7.75
CA GLY A 480 -22.47 -55.39 -8.74
C GLY A 480 -23.72 -56.00 -9.33
N THR A 481 -24.68 -55.18 -9.70
CA THR A 481 -25.88 -55.55 -10.43
C THR A 481 -26.07 -54.58 -11.57
N LEU A 482 -26.32 -55.13 -12.78
CA LEU A 482 -26.68 -54.34 -13.97
C LEU A 482 -28.21 -54.36 -14.12
N TYR A 483 -28.83 -53.18 -14.04
CA TYR A 483 -30.28 -53.01 -14.27
C TYR A 483 -30.49 -52.50 -15.70
N PRO A 484 -31.33 -53.15 -16.52
CA PRO A 484 -31.75 -52.59 -17.82
C PRO A 484 -32.39 -51.22 -17.63
N MET A 485 -32.26 -50.29 -18.60
CA MET A 485 -32.78 -48.92 -18.48
C MET A 485 -34.26 -48.84 -18.10
N THR A 486 -35.09 -49.81 -18.52
CA THR A 486 -36.53 -49.84 -18.22
C THR A 486 -36.87 -50.45 -16.84
N GLN A 487 -35.88 -50.97 -16.10
CA GLN A 487 -36.08 -51.70 -14.82
C GLN A 487 -35.20 -51.16 -13.71
N ILE A 488 -34.69 -49.95 -13.81
CA ILE A 488 -33.85 -49.35 -12.80
C ILE A 488 -34.71 -49.00 -11.59
N PRO A 489 -34.36 -49.51 -10.36
CA PRO A 489 -35.06 -49.13 -9.14
C PRO A 489 -34.83 -47.65 -8.82
N PRO A 490 -35.88 -46.88 -8.46
CA PRO A 490 -35.74 -45.46 -8.17
C PRO A 490 -34.70 -45.09 -7.10
N ASP A 491 -34.51 -45.99 -6.11
CA ASP A 491 -33.54 -45.84 -5.01
C ASP A 491 -32.08 -46.08 -5.44
N LYS A 492 -31.85 -46.55 -6.67
CA LYS A 492 -30.52 -46.79 -7.24
C LYS A 492 -30.07 -45.74 -8.23
N LEU A 493 -30.96 -44.85 -8.66
CA LEU A 493 -30.62 -43.75 -9.60
C LEU A 493 -29.58 -42.80 -9.03
N PHE A 494 -29.67 -42.53 -7.75
CA PHE A 494 -28.78 -41.59 -7.08
C PHE A 494 -28.23 -42.19 -5.78
N LEU A 495 -26.93 -42.01 -5.54
CA LEU A 495 -26.30 -42.36 -4.28
C LEU A 495 -26.77 -41.44 -3.13
N PRO A 496 -26.75 -41.88 -1.88
CA PRO A 496 -27.35 -41.12 -0.75
C PRO A 496 -26.85 -39.71 -0.58
N GLN A 497 -25.61 -39.41 -0.96
CA GLN A 497 -24.99 -38.07 -0.86
C GLN A 497 -25.03 -37.29 -2.17
N TYR A 498 -25.74 -37.79 -3.17
CA TYR A 498 -25.80 -37.13 -4.47
C TYR A 498 -26.37 -35.72 -4.37
N ALA A 499 -25.61 -34.74 -4.86
CA ALA A 499 -26.04 -33.39 -5.12
C ALA A 499 -25.27 -32.81 -6.31
N TRP A 500 -25.97 -32.14 -7.20
CA TRP A 500 -25.38 -31.46 -8.34
C TRP A 500 -25.35 -29.96 -8.11
N PHE A 501 -24.13 -29.38 -8.01
CA PHE A 501 -23.90 -28.03 -7.56
C PHE A 501 -23.57 -27.04 -8.68
N ASP A 502 -23.90 -27.35 -9.93
CA ASP A 502 -23.57 -26.49 -11.08
C ASP A 502 -24.10 -25.05 -10.94
N TYR A 503 -25.22 -24.85 -10.20
CA TYR A 503 -25.82 -23.55 -9.93
C TYR A 503 -24.95 -22.61 -9.07
N ILE A 504 -23.95 -23.12 -8.36
CA ILE A 504 -22.98 -22.31 -7.60
C ILE A 504 -21.61 -22.23 -8.27
N ARG A 505 -21.39 -23.00 -9.34
CA ARG A 505 -20.14 -23.02 -10.11
C ARG A 505 -19.84 -21.65 -10.68
N PRO A 506 -18.62 -21.11 -10.54
CA PRO A 506 -18.19 -19.90 -11.24
C PRO A 506 -18.20 -20.11 -12.76
N VAL A 507 -18.88 -19.23 -13.51
CA VAL A 507 -19.01 -19.37 -14.97
C VAL A 507 -17.94 -18.60 -15.74
N ASP A 508 -17.37 -17.56 -15.12
CA ASP A 508 -16.29 -16.75 -15.69
C ASP A 508 -15.43 -16.11 -14.57
N LYS A 509 -14.41 -15.37 -14.99
CA LYS A 509 -13.48 -14.66 -14.09
C LYS A 509 -14.13 -13.53 -13.26
N ASP A 510 -15.25 -12.98 -13.71
CA ASP A 510 -15.95 -11.90 -13.02
C ASP A 510 -17.02 -12.44 -12.07
N ASP A 511 -17.52 -13.65 -12.33
CA ASP A 511 -18.50 -14.34 -11.49
C ASP A 511 -17.90 -14.84 -10.15
N ILE A 512 -16.58 -14.83 -9.98
CA ILE A 512 -15.94 -15.18 -8.70
C ILE A 512 -16.36 -14.27 -7.54
N PHE A 513 -16.86 -13.08 -7.80
CA PHE A 513 -17.38 -12.16 -6.78
C PHE A 513 -18.81 -12.48 -6.32
N ASN A 514 -19.53 -13.33 -7.05
CA ASN A 514 -20.93 -13.63 -6.81
C ASN A 514 -21.05 -14.89 -5.96
N TRP A 515 -21.06 -14.75 -4.62
CA TRP A 515 -21.31 -15.88 -3.72
C TRP A 515 -22.73 -16.40 -3.85
N ARG A 516 -22.86 -17.71 -4.09
CA ARG A 516 -24.13 -18.42 -4.11
C ARG A 516 -24.08 -19.52 -3.03
N PRO A 517 -24.97 -19.48 -2.01
CA PRO A 517 -25.00 -20.53 -0.99
C PRO A 517 -25.53 -21.85 -1.56
N LYS A 518 -25.15 -22.95 -0.92
CA LYS A 518 -25.78 -24.27 -1.18
C LYS A 518 -27.26 -24.20 -0.80
N LYS A 519 -28.08 -25.02 -1.46
CA LYS A 519 -29.48 -25.22 -1.10
C LYS A 519 -29.56 -25.92 0.25
N GLU A 520 -30.48 -25.52 1.11
CA GLU A 520 -30.71 -26.12 2.41
C GLU A 520 -30.87 -27.65 2.32
N GLY A 521 -30.17 -28.36 3.18
CA GLY A 521 -30.16 -29.83 3.22
C GLY A 521 -29.19 -30.52 2.26
N THR A 522 -28.41 -29.80 1.47
CA THR A 522 -27.33 -30.35 0.62
C THR A 522 -25.93 -30.19 1.22
N GLU A 523 -25.82 -29.65 2.42
CA GLU A 523 -24.59 -29.52 3.17
C GLU A 523 -24.13 -30.90 3.69
N LEU A 524 -22.81 -31.14 3.64
CA LEU A 524 -22.24 -32.32 4.23
C LEU A 524 -22.37 -32.25 5.76
N LYS A 525 -22.97 -33.25 6.38
CA LYS A 525 -23.00 -33.36 7.85
C LYS A 525 -21.65 -33.94 8.30
N GLU A 526 -20.88 -33.15 9.05
CA GLU A 526 -19.62 -33.65 9.62
C GLU A 526 -19.84 -34.93 10.38
N GLU A 527 -19.15 -35.99 9.98
CA GLU A 527 -19.11 -37.22 10.78
C GLU A 527 -18.38 -36.94 12.10
N LYS A 528 -19.07 -37.14 13.23
CA LYS A 528 -18.42 -37.01 14.54
C LYS A 528 -17.25 -37.98 14.60
N ARG A 529 -16.03 -37.49 14.48
CA ARG A 529 -14.81 -38.28 14.70
C ARG A 529 -14.89 -38.86 16.12
N ARG A 530 -14.80 -40.17 16.28
CA ARG A 530 -14.66 -40.79 17.59
C ARG A 530 -13.43 -40.18 18.24
N GLU A 531 -13.62 -39.51 19.40
CA GLU A 531 -12.49 -39.04 20.20
C GLU A 531 -11.57 -40.23 20.47
N ALA A 532 -10.27 -40.05 20.23
CA ALA A 532 -9.30 -41.07 20.59
C ALA A 532 -9.46 -41.39 22.09
N PRO A 533 -9.46 -42.68 22.52
CA PRO A 533 -9.61 -43.04 23.92
C PRO A 533 -8.54 -42.27 24.71
N LYS A 534 -8.95 -41.45 25.68
CA LYS A 534 -8.06 -40.79 26.62
C LYS A 534 -7.28 -41.86 27.36
N ASN A 535 -6.01 -42.04 27.02
CA ASN A 535 -5.12 -42.93 27.78
C ASN A 535 -5.02 -42.35 29.20
N ASN A 536 -5.81 -42.90 30.12
CA ASN A 536 -5.65 -42.70 31.56
C ASN A 536 -4.33 -43.38 31.99
N VAL A 537 -3.21 -42.75 31.78
CA VAL A 537 -1.98 -43.11 32.48
C VAL A 537 -2.18 -42.63 33.91
N LYS A 538 -2.63 -43.54 34.79
CA LYS A 538 -2.52 -43.35 36.24
C LYS A 538 -1.03 -43.20 36.57
N LYS A 539 -0.67 -42.08 37.19
CA LYS A 539 0.63 -41.87 37.84
C LYS A 539 0.80 -42.83 39.01
#